data_3b055d1980654ebfb944f88473f9d6be
#
_entry.id   3b055d1980654ebfb944f88473f9d6be
#
_cell.length_a   1.000
_cell.length_b   1.000
_cell.length_c   1.000
_cell.angle_alpha   90.00
_cell.angle_beta   90.00
_cell.angle_gamma   90.00
#
_symmetry.space_group_name_H-M   'P 1'
#
loop_
_entity.id
_entity.type
_entity.pdbx_description
1 polymer ?
#
loop_
_entity_poly.entity_id
_entity_poly.type
_entity_poly.pdbx_seq_one_letter_code
_entity_poly.pdbx_strand_id
1 'polypeptide(L)'
;MKNIIIQLFIASIFSINNLYADCSDLDSTQCIEWAQYCEWNEDIGECQEIGGDDGPYDYGYLTEADGIRESSLYNGTLLYYPINAIPPYASIILIDAFGDEYGLQGWAEFYASHGFIAMTIGNFDRSTRDFDSEWDYADRALGLLDATQTIKEENLRELSPLFGQVDTSSFAVSGYSTSGGGAHTAATMDSTLKAAILLNPAVAFLDSLNCPPETNYYCLIEEHLNHNVPVLIFSGTLSTQV
;
A
#
# COMPACT_ATOMS: atom_id res chain seq x y z
N MET A 1 -12.91 -15.59 -10.00
CA MET A 1 -12.62 -14.52 -9.04
C MET A 1 -11.14 -14.42 -8.66
N LYS A 2 -10.40 -15.49 -8.33
CA LYS A 2 -8.95 -15.37 -7.98
C LYS A 2 -8.06 -14.82 -9.11
N ASN A 3 -8.36 -15.08 -10.37
CA ASN A 3 -7.53 -14.61 -11.50
C ASN A 3 -7.76 -13.14 -11.89
N ILE A 4 -8.92 -12.58 -11.57
CA ILE A 4 -9.26 -11.18 -11.89
C ILE A 4 -8.50 -10.22 -10.96
N ILE A 5 -8.39 -10.56 -9.67
CA ILE A 5 -7.66 -9.72 -8.69
C ILE A 5 -6.16 -9.64 -9.05
N ILE A 6 -5.54 -10.74 -9.50
CA ILE A 6 -4.12 -10.76 -9.88
C ILE A 6 -3.85 -9.89 -11.12
N GLN A 7 -4.76 -9.87 -12.09
CA GLN A 7 -4.59 -9.04 -13.30
C GLN A 7 -4.76 -7.53 -13.01
N LEU A 8 -5.70 -7.15 -12.16
CA LEU A 8 -5.92 -5.75 -11.77
C LEU A 8 -4.71 -5.16 -11.01
N PHE A 9 -4.05 -5.94 -10.18
CA PHE A 9 -2.87 -5.50 -9.45
C PHE A 9 -1.63 -5.29 -10.33
N ILE A 10 -1.46 -6.07 -11.41
CA ILE A 10 -0.33 -5.91 -12.32
C ILE A 10 -0.44 -4.61 -13.13
N ALA A 11 -1.64 -4.23 -13.56
CA ALA A 11 -1.86 -2.99 -14.32
C ALA A 11 -1.51 -1.73 -13.49
N SER A 12 -1.84 -1.70 -12.20
CA SER A 12 -1.60 -0.53 -11.34
C SER A 12 -0.13 -0.31 -10.98
N ILE A 13 0.70 -1.37 -10.94
CA ILE A 13 2.14 -1.25 -10.62
C ILE A 13 2.91 -0.55 -11.75
N PHE A 14 2.41 -0.58 -12.99
CA PHE A 14 3.08 0.01 -14.14
C PHE A 14 2.82 1.51 -14.33
N SER A 15 1.85 2.10 -13.63
CA SER A 15 1.58 3.55 -13.71
C SER A 15 2.63 4.43 -13.00
N ILE A 16 3.58 3.85 -12.28
CA ILE A 16 4.54 4.60 -11.44
C ILE A 16 5.80 5.07 -12.19
N ASN A 17 6.00 4.67 -13.44
CA ASN A 17 7.13 5.17 -14.22
C ASN A 17 6.67 5.72 -15.58
N ASN A 18 6.94 6.99 -15.82
CA ASN A 18 6.80 7.74 -17.09
C ASN A 18 7.50 7.11 -18.32
N LEU A 19 7.44 5.80 -18.47
CA LEU A 19 7.99 5.03 -19.60
C LEU A 19 6.93 4.18 -20.33
N TYR A 20 5.67 4.26 -19.89
CA TYR A 20 4.56 3.58 -20.57
C TYR A 20 3.72 4.63 -21.30
N ALA A 21 3.43 4.38 -22.57
CA ALA A 21 2.45 5.15 -23.28
C ALA A 21 1.12 5.05 -22.53
N ASP A 22 0.50 6.16 -22.24
CA ASP A 22 -0.88 6.23 -21.76
C ASP A 22 -1.74 5.50 -22.81
N CYS A 23 -2.71 4.70 -22.37
CA CYS A 23 -3.59 4.00 -23.30
C CYS A 23 -4.22 4.96 -24.31
N SER A 24 -4.53 6.18 -23.89
CA SER A 24 -5.09 7.24 -24.76
C SER A 24 -4.17 7.66 -25.91
N ASP A 25 -2.86 7.38 -25.83
CA ASP A 25 -1.88 7.66 -26.88
C ASP A 25 -1.76 6.51 -27.91
N LEU A 26 -2.45 5.38 -27.70
CA LEU A 26 -2.37 4.21 -28.56
C LEU A 26 -3.43 4.22 -29.64
N ASP A 27 -3.04 3.84 -30.87
CA ASP A 27 -4.01 3.53 -31.92
C ASP A 27 -4.71 2.17 -31.68
N SER A 28 -5.75 1.88 -32.46
CA SER A 28 -6.53 0.65 -32.28
C SER A 28 -5.71 -0.64 -32.42
N THR A 29 -4.63 -0.63 -33.18
CA THR A 29 -3.75 -1.81 -33.35
C THR A 29 -2.85 -1.97 -32.13
N GLN A 30 -2.27 -0.88 -31.66
CA GLN A 30 -1.44 -0.86 -30.47
C GLN A 30 -2.26 -1.19 -29.22
N CYS A 31 -3.51 -0.69 -29.14
CA CYS A 31 -4.44 -1.01 -28.07
C CYS A 31 -4.69 -2.51 -27.93
N ILE A 32 -4.83 -3.22 -29.07
CA ILE A 32 -4.99 -4.68 -29.12
C ILE A 32 -3.70 -5.39 -28.65
N GLU A 33 -2.53 -4.90 -29.00
CA GLU A 33 -1.26 -5.46 -28.54
C GLU A 33 -1.09 -5.29 -27.01
N TRP A 34 -1.71 -4.29 -26.44
CA TRP A 34 -1.73 -4.00 -25.02
C TRP A 34 -3.01 -4.45 -24.32
N ALA A 35 -3.77 -5.37 -24.92
CA ALA A 35 -5.08 -5.83 -24.43
C ALA A 35 -5.11 -6.38 -22.99
N GLN A 36 -3.96 -6.55 -22.36
CA GLN A 36 -3.86 -6.89 -20.94
C GLN A 36 -3.94 -5.65 -20.01
N TYR A 37 -3.80 -4.43 -20.57
CA TYR A 37 -3.78 -3.15 -19.84
C TYR A 37 -4.74 -2.13 -20.42
N CYS A 38 -5.08 -2.25 -21.70
CA CYS A 38 -5.89 -1.30 -22.43
C CYS A 38 -7.02 -2.02 -23.18
N GLU A 39 -8.16 -1.37 -23.31
CA GLU A 39 -9.25 -1.81 -24.17
C GLU A 39 -9.63 -0.70 -25.17
N TRP A 40 -9.99 -1.10 -26.37
CA TRP A 40 -10.45 -0.18 -27.39
C TRP A 40 -11.93 0.12 -27.19
N ASN A 41 -12.27 1.38 -26.90
CA ASN A 41 -13.64 1.84 -26.79
C ASN A 41 -14.16 2.23 -28.18
N GLU A 42 -15.04 1.40 -28.76
CA GLU A 42 -15.59 1.60 -30.10
C GLU A 42 -16.52 2.83 -30.17
N ASP A 43 -17.17 3.22 -29.09
CA ASP A 43 -18.15 4.31 -29.07
C ASP A 43 -17.48 5.68 -29.21
N ILE A 44 -16.28 5.84 -28.67
CA ILE A 44 -15.52 7.10 -28.73
C ILE A 44 -14.30 7.01 -29.65
N GLY A 45 -13.91 5.83 -30.09
CA GLY A 45 -12.76 5.60 -30.98
C GLY A 45 -11.42 5.82 -30.30
N GLU A 46 -11.30 5.56 -29.00
CA GLU A 46 -10.10 5.75 -28.19
C GLU A 46 -9.73 4.47 -27.44
N CYS A 47 -8.44 4.29 -27.22
CA CYS A 47 -7.91 3.27 -26.35
C CYS A 47 -7.99 3.75 -24.91
N GLN A 48 -8.60 2.97 -24.05
CA GLN A 48 -8.75 3.28 -22.63
C GLN A 48 -7.97 2.29 -21.79
N GLU A 49 -7.46 2.71 -20.66
CA GLU A 49 -6.91 1.77 -19.70
C GLU A 49 -8.00 0.78 -19.27
N ILE A 50 -7.67 -0.52 -19.31
CA ILE A 50 -8.41 -1.48 -18.52
C ILE A 50 -7.99 -1.18 -17.07
N GLY A 51 -8.33 0.01 -16.62
CA GLY A 51 -8.16 0.42 -15.25
C GLY A 51 -8.96 -0.54 -14.40
N GLY A 52 -8.42 -0.95 -13.29
CA GLY A 52 -9.31 -1.37 -12.25
C GLY A 52 -10.28 -0.22 -12.07
N ASP A 53 -11.53 -0.43 -12.48
CA ASP A 53 -12.56 0.57 -12.34
C ASP A 53 -12.44 1.15 -10.93
N ASP A 54 -12.48 2.47 -10.82
CA ASP A 54 -12.72 3.08 -9.53
C ASP A 54 -13.85 2.31 -8.88
N GLY A 55 -13.73 2.02 -7.60
CA GLY A 55 -14.77 1.30 -6.90
C GLY A 55 -16.09 2.08 -6.95
N PRO A 56 -17.18 1.47 -6.51
CA PRO A 56 -18.52 2.06 -6.63
C PRO A 56 -18.75 3.28 -5.73
N TYR A 57 -17.77 3.69 -4.93
CA TYR A 57 -17.92 4.75 -3.95
C TYR A 57 -17.04 5.94 -4.28
N ASP A 58 -17.59 7.14 -4.13
CA ASP A 58 -16.79 8.35 -4.01
C ASP A 58 -15.92 8.28 -2.75
N TYR A 59 -14.85 9.05 -2.71
CA TYR A 59 -13.98 9.12 -1.54
C TYR A 59 -13.62 10.56 -1.19
N GLY A 60 -13.34 10.78 0.10
CA GLY A 60 -12.73 11.99 0.63
C GLY A 60 -11.38 11.66 1.25
N TYR A 61 -10.62 12.69 1.61
CA TYR A 61 -9.38 12.50 2.36
C TYR A 61 -9.22 13.54 3.46
N LEU A 62 -8.40 13.22 4.43
CA LEU A 62 -7.98 14.06 5.55
C LEU A 62 -6.45 14.08 5.62
N THR A 63 -5.93 15.19 6.16
CA THR A 63 -4.52 15.41 6.44
C THR A 63 -4.34 15.91 7.88
N GLU A 64 -3.11 16.13 8.33
CA GLU A 64 -2.85 16.78 9.62
C GLU A 64 -3.50 18.18 9.71
N ALA A 65 -3.64 18.90 8.60
CA ALA A 65 -4.34 20.19 8.56
C ALA A 65 -5.83 20.08 8.92
N ASP A 66 -6.43 18.89 8.76
CA ASP A 66 -7.82 18.58 9.12
C ASP A 66 -7.92 18.05 10.58
N GLY A 67 -6.82 18.04 11.30
CA GLY A 67 -6.73 17.65 12.70
C GLY A 67 -6.45 16.17 12.95
N ILE A 68 -5.95 15.44 11.94
CA ILE A 68 -5.37 14.11 12.18
C ILE A 68 -4.13 14.27 13.08
N ARG A 69 -3.95 13.34 13.97
CA ARG A 69 -2.80 13.26 14.86
C ARG A 69 -1.48 13.20 14.09
N GLU A 70 -0.55 14.08 14.43
CA GLU A 70 0.85 13.93 14.02
C GLU A 70 1.50 12.74 14.74
N SER A 71 2.46 12.11 14.11
CA SER A 71 3.25 11.01 14.69
C SER A 71 4.73 11.34 14.72
N SER A 72 5.44 10.81 15.71
CA SER A 72 6.90 10.79 15.72
C SER A 72 7.48 9.53 15.06
N LEU A 73 6.62 8.60 14.59
CA LEU A 73 7.00 7.31 14.02
C LEU A 73 6.86 7.26 12.49
N TYR A 74 6.31 8.29 11.87
CA TYR A 74 6.24 8.47 10.42
C TYR A 74 6.08 9.96 10.08
N ASN A 75 6.34 10.36 8.85
CA ASN A 75 6.14 11.72 8.36
C ASN A 75 4.93 11.79 7.44
N GLY A 76 4.15 12.86 7.58
CA GLY A 76 3.01 13.15 6.71
C GLY A 76 1.95 12.04 6.67
N THR A 77 0.75 12.43 6.33
CA THR A 77 -0.39 11.51 6.30
C THR A 77 -1.41 11.95 5.28
N LEU A 78 -1.88 11.00 4.45
CA LEU A 78 -3.12 11.13 3.70
C LEU A 78 -4.04 9.98 4.11
N LEU A 79 -5.19 10.31 4.68
CA LEU A 79 -6.18 9.33 5.11
C LEU A 79 -7.42 9.43 4.22
N TYR A 80 -7.56 8.49 3.31
CA TYR A 80 -8.69 8.37 2.40
C TYR A 80 -9.81 7.55 3.03
N TYR A 81 -11.06 7.93 2.75
CA TYR A 81 -12.22 7.22 3.27
C TYR A 81 -13.37 7.21 2.26
N PRO A 82 -14.19 6.14 2.23
CA PRO A 82 -15.30 6.04 1.31
C PRO A 82 -16.43 7.00 1.69
N ILE A 83 -17.11 7.53 0.67
CA ILE A 83 -18.35 8.30 0.81
C ILE A 83 -19.50 7.41 0.36
N ASN A 84 -20.61 7.41 1.10
CA ASN A 84 -21.82 6.63 0.81
C ASN A 84 -21.67 5.10 0.85
N ALA A 85 -20.55 4.55 1.32
CA ALA A 85 -20.44 3.14 1.66
C ALA A 85 -21.14 2.84 3.01
N ILE A 86 -21.28 1.58 3.34
CA ILE A 86 -21.93 1.16 4.59
C ILE A 86 -20.87 0.84 5.65
N PRO A 87 -20.77 1.62 6.75
CA PRO A 87 -19.84 1.32 7.84
C PRO A 87 -20.29 0.09 8.65
N PRO A 88 -19.40 -0.51 9.50
CA PRO A 88 -18.05 -0.01 9.78
C PRO A 88 -17.05 -0.41 8.70
N TYR A 89 -16.05 0.46 8.46
CA TYR A 89 -15.04 0.27 7.41
C TYR A 89 -13.79 -0.42 7.94
N ALA A 90 -13.33 -1.46 7.25
CA ALA A 90 -12.00 -2.01 7.44
C ALA A 90 -10.93 -1.04 6.90
N SER A 91 -9.70 -1.14 7.41
CA SER A 91 -8.65 -0.18 7.11
C SER A 91 -7.37 -0.82 6.61
N ILE A 92 -6.67 -0.13 5.72
CA ILE A 92 -5.33 -0.50 5.25
C ILE A 92 -4.38 0.69 5.38
N ILE A 93 -3.16 0.43 5.88
CA ILE A 93 -2.10 1.41 5.96
C ILE A 93 -1.03 1.06 4.91
N LEU A 94 -0.57 2.08 4.18
CA LEU A 94 0.37 1.93 3.08
C LEU A 94 1.60 2.81 3.31
N ILE A 95 2.78 2.26 3.03
CA ILE A 95 4.04 2.99 3.08
C ILE A 95 4.89 2.67 1.85
N ASP A 96 5.38 3.71 1.16
CA ASP A 96 6.28 3.56 0.03
C ASP A 96 7.70 3.21 0.49
N ALA A 97 8.54 2.78 -0.45
CA ALA A 97 9.95 2.47 -0.20
C ALA A 97 10.72 3.65 0.37
N PHE A 98 10.58 4.79 -0.28
CA PHE A 98 11.26 6.04 0.02
C PHE A 98 10.33 7.20 -0.35
N GLY A 99 10.28 8.22 0.46
CA GLY A 99 9.51 9.40 0.14
C GLY A 99 8.48 9.76 1.21
N ASP A 100 7.59 10.63 0.80
CA ASP A 100 6.52 11.18 1.61
C ASP A 100 5.22 10.33 1.50
N GLU A 101 4.17 10.82 2.08
CA GLU A 101 2.85 10.22 2.13
C GLU A 101 2.16 10.09 0.76
N TYR A 102 2.69 10.76 -0.29
CA TYR A 102 2.10 10.72 -1.64
C TYR A 102 2.52 9.50 -2.46
N GLY A 103 3.55 8.76 -2.04
CA GLY A 103 4.15 7.67 -2.82
C GLY A 103 3.21 6.54 -3.23
N LEU A 104 2.20 6.22 -2.42
CA LEU A 104 1.18 5.20 -2.71
C LEU A 104 -0.24 5.78 -2.72
N GLN A 105 -0.38 7.07 -3.05
CA GLN A 105 -1.67 7.76 -3.07
C GLN A 105 -2.70 7.06 -3.95
N GLY A 106 -2.36 6.70 -5.18
CA GLY A 106 -3.29 6.03 -6.10
C GLY A 106 -3.82 4.68 -5.57
N TRP A 107 -3.02 3.97 -4.78
CA TRP A 107 -3.50 2.77 -4.08
C TRP A 107 -4.51 3.10 -2.99
N ALA A 108 -4.28 4.18 -2.24
CA ALA A 108 -5.20 4.60 -1.19
C ALA A 108 -6.55 5.05 -1.78
N GLU A 109 -6.53 5.79 -2.88
CA GLU A 109 -7.72 6.19 -3.64
C GLU A 109 -8.50 4.96 -4.13
N PHE A 110 -7.79 4.00 -4.72
CA PHE A 110 -8.39 2.73 -5.15
C PHE A 110 -9.06 1.99 -3.99
N TYR A 111 -8.39 1.82 -2.86
CA TYR A 111 -8.99 1.14 -1.71
C TYR A 111 -10.19 1.92 -1.16
N ALA A 112 -10.12 3.25 -1.09
CA ALA A 112 -11.22 4.06 -0.59
C ALA A 112 -12.45 3.98 -1.51
N SER A 113 -12.26 3.99 -2.83
CA SER A 113 -13.34 3.79 -3.79
C SER A 113 -14.00 2.42 -3.70
N HIS A 114 -13.33 1.44 -3.09
CA HIS A 114 -13.82 0.09 -2.83
C HIS A 114 -14.37 -0.13 -1.41
N GLY A 115 -14.52 0.94 -0.64
CA GLY A 115 -15.19 0.89 0.68
C GLY A 115 -14.26 0.66 1.87
N PHE A 116 -12.95 0.82 1.70
CA PHE A 116 -11.97 0.74 2.78
C PHE A 116 -11.56 2.15 3.25
N ILE A 117 -11.12 2.27 4.47
CA ILE A 117 -10.28 3.38 4.88
C ILE A 117 -8.85 3.04 4.45
N ALA A 118 -8.17 3.95 3.78
CA ALA A 118 -6.79 3.76 3.34
C ALA A 118 -5.92 4.94 3.77
N MET A 119 -4.87 4.67 4.52
CA MET A 119 -3.97 5.70 5.03
C MET A 119 -2.57 5.50 4.46
N THR A 120 -2.08 6.47 3.71
CA THR A 120 -0.67 6.51 3.35
C THR A 120 0.12 7.30 4.39
N ILE A 121 1.33 6.85 4.65
CA ILE A 121 2.30 7.50 5.54
C ILE A 121 3.63 7.67 4.83
N GLY A 122 4.30 8.80 5.10
CA GLY A 122 5.66 9.03 4.63
C GLY A 122 6.68 8.30 5.51
N ASN A 123 7.83 8.03 4.92
CA ASN A 123 8.97 7.50 5.65
C ASN A 123 9.53 8.55 6.62
N PHE A 124 10.25 8.12 7.63
CA PHE A 124 10.94 9.03 8.55
C PHE A 124 11.80 10.06 7.83
N ASP A 125 11.87 11.26 8.41
CA ASP A 125 12.82 12.27 7.99
C ASP A 125 14.27 11.79 8.20
N ARG A 126 14.93 11.49 7.11
CA ARG A 126 16.32 11.04 7.08
C ARG A 126 17.31 12.09 7.58
N SER A 127 16.89 13.37 7.67
CA SER A 127 17.75 14.45 8.14
C SER A 127 18.08 14.35 9.63
N THR A 128 17.33 13.56 10.39
CA THR A 128 17.43 13.47 11.85
C THR A 128 18.03 12.17 12.37
N ARG A 129 18.32 11.18 11.49
CA ARG A 129 18.85 9.88 11.88
C ARG A 129 20.17 9.55 11.18
N ASP A 130 21.06 8.85 11.87
CA ASP A 130 22.30 8.30 11.32
C ASP A 130 22.00 7.36 10.15
N PHE A 131 22.80 7.45 9.09
CA PHE A 131 22.65 6.70 7.84
C PHE A 131 22.62 5.17 7.97
N ASP A 132 23.04 4.62 9.11
CA ASP A 132 23.04 3.18 9.38
C ASP A 132 21.63 2.58 9.58
N SER A 133 20.58 3.43 9.71
CA SER A 133 19.20 3.01 9.92
C SER A 133 18.32 3.02 8.67
N GLU A 134 18.89 3.27 7.48
CA GLU A 134 18.12 3.36 6.20
C GLU A 134 17.25 2.13 5.90
N TRP A 135 17.59 1.00 6.50
CA TRP A 135 17.00 -0.29 6.25
C TRP A 135 16.26 -0.86 7.47
N ASP A 136 15.96 -0.02 8.44
CA ASP A 136 15.29 -0.49 9.63
C ASP A 136 13.82 -0.84 9.37
N TYR A 137 13.61 -2.10 9.09
CA TYR A 137 12.27 -2.68 8.90
C TYR A 137 11.41 -2.58 10.17
N ALA A 138 12.03 -2.55 11.35
CA ALA A 138 11.33 -2.39 12.62
C ALA A 138 10.75 -0.98 12.75
N ASP A 139 11.48 0.06 12.38
CA ASP A 139 10.97 1.43 12.39
C ASP A 139 9.78 1.59 11.43
N ARG A 140 9.86 1.01 10.23
CA ARG A 140 8.73 0.99 9.27
C ARG A 140 7.53 0.25 9.81
N ALA A 141 7.76 -0.88 10.46
CA ALA A 141 6.72 -1.65 11.14
C ALA A 141 6.05 -0.84 12.25
N LEU A 142 6.85 -0.16 13.09
CA LEU A 142 6.32 0.71 14.14
C LEU A 142 5.49 1.86 13.57
N GLY A 143 5.93 2.50 12.48
CA GLY A 143 5.15 3.52 11.78
C GLY A 143 3.80 3.00 11.30
N LEU A 144 3.78 1.83 10.63
CA LEU A 144 2.56 1.18 10.16
C LEU A 144 1.60 0.85 11.33
N LEU A 145 2.12 0.34 12.44
CA LEU A 145 1.31 0.00 13.61
C LEU A 145 0.79 1.25 14.33
N ASP A 146 1.59 2.32 14.41
CA ASP A 146 1.15 3.58 14.98
C ASP A 146 0.06 4.25 14.12
N ALA A 147 0.15 4.12 12.80
CA ALA A 147 -0.89 4.61 11.90
C ALA A 147 -2.24 3.88 12.10
N THR A 148 -2.25 2.60 12.51
CA THR A 148 -3.50 1.95 12.93
C THR A 148 -4.13 2.63 14.13
N GLN A 149 -3.30 3.10 15.07
CA GLN A 149 -3.77 3.85 16.24
C GLN A 149 -4.34 5.21 15.83
N THR A 150 -3.71 5.90 14.86
CA THR A 150 -4.24 7.17 14.32
C THR A 150 -5.65 6.99 13.75
N ILE A 151 -5.91 5.94 12.98
CA ILE A 151 -7.25 5.66 12.45
C ILE A 151 -8.25 5.35 13.59
N LYS A 152 -7.82 4.62 14.63
CA LYS A 152 -8.66 4.36 15.81
C LYS A 152 -9.03 5.64 16.56
N GLU A 153 -8.13 6.63 16.61
CA GLU A 153 -8.38 7.93 17.20
C GLU A 153 -9.37 8.75 16.36
N GLU A 154 -9.30 8.67 15.03
CA GLU A 154 -10.30 9.29 14.14
C GLU A 154 -11.71 8.73 14.37
N ASN A 155 -11.83 7.46 14.72
CA ASN A 155 -13.12 6.87 15.12
C ASN A 155 -13.71 7.48 16.38
N LEU A 156 -12.89 8.11 17.21
CA LEU A 156 -13.29 8.74 18.49
C LEU A 156 -13.39 10.26 18.40
N ARG A 157 -12.84 10.87 17.36
CA ARG A 157 -12.85 12.33 17.16
C ARG A 157 -14.20 12.79 16.61
N GLU A 158 -15.02 13.46 17.42
CA GLU A 158 -16.39 13.87 17.09
C GLU A 158 -16.51 14.70 15.79
N LEU A 159 -15.48 15.47 15.43
CA LEU A 159 -15.47 16.28 14.22
C LEU A 159 -14.92 15.54 12.99
N SER A 160 -14.47 14.31 13.14
CA SER A 160 -14.02 13.48 12.03
C SER A 160 -15.20 12.93 11.24
N PRO A 161 -15.12 12.90 9.90
CA PRO A 161 -16.10 12.16 9.09
C PRO A 161 -16.08 10.65 9.38
N LEU A 162 -15.05 10.16 10.08
CA LEU A 162 -14.89 8.76 10.48
C LEU A 162 -15.43 8.46 11.88
N PHE A 163 -15.99 9.45 12.58
CA PHE A 163 -16.52 9.24 13.94
C PHE A 163 -17.54 8.11 13.99
N GLY A 164 -17.20 7.06 14.75
CA GLY A 164 -18.06 5.88 14.92
C GLY A 164 -18.18 4.98 13.67
N GLN A 165 -17.33 5.15 12.63
CA GLN A 165 -17.46 4.44 11.36
C GLN A 165 -16.34 3.42 11.09
N VAL A 166 -15.32 3.34 11.93
CA VAL A 166 -14.16 2.45 11.74
C VAL A 166 -14.43 1.07 12.35
N ASP A 167 -14.15 0.00 11.60
CA ASP A 167 -13.99 -1.33 12.19
C ASP A 167 -12.62 -1.42 12.87
N THR A 168 -12.59 -1.11 14.16
CA THR A 168 -11.36 -1.09 14.97
C THR A 168 -10.71 -2.46 15.17
N SER A 169 -11.30 -3.51 14.63
CA SER A 169 -10.78 -4.88 14.65
C SER A 169 -10.21 -5.37 13.32
N SER A 170 -10.33 -4.56 12.24
CA SER A 170 -10.01 -4.98 10.87
C SER A 170 -8.99 -4.04 10.22
N PHE A 171 -7.71 -4.29 10.50
CA PHE A 171 -6.58 -3.56 9.93
C PHE A 171 -5.70 -4.46 9.08
N ALA A 172 -5.25 -3.94 7.94
CA ALA A 172 -4.18 -4.51 7.12
C ALA A 172 -3.05 -3.49 6.98
N VAL A 173 -1.86 -3.98 6.65
CA VAL A 173 -0.69 -3.14 6.35
C VAL A 173 -0.13 -3.50 4.99
N SER A 174 0.46 -2.52 4.29
CA SER A 174 1.09 -2.72 3.00
C SER A 174 2.37 -1.91 2.89
N GLY A 175 3.34 -2.44 2.18
CA GLY A 175 4.59 -1.74 1.92
C GLY A 175 5.17 -2.08 0.56
N TYR A 176 5.75 -1.07 -0.10
CA TYR A 176 6.44 -1.24 -1.37
C TYR A 176 7.95 -1.37 -1.17
N SER A 177 8.59 -2.26 -1.93
CA SER A 177 10.04 -2.48 -1.94
C SER A 177 10.58 -2.74 -0.52
N THR A 178 11.48 -1.90 0.02
CA THR A 178 12.00 -2.01 1.40
C THR A 178 10.91 -1.98 2.45
N SER A 179 9.88 -1.18 2.25
CA SER A 179 8.73 -1.13 3.16
C SER A 179 7.86 -2.39 3.13
N GLY A 180 8.03 -3.25 2.11
CA GLY A 180 7.46 -4.59 2.13
C GLY A 180 8.00 -5.44 3.27
N GLY A 181 9.31 -5.36 3.56
CA GLY A 181 9.91 -5.97 4.75
C GLY A 181 9.34 -5.39 6.04
N GLY A 182 9.13 -4.06 6.09
CA GLY A 182 8.48 -3.39 7.21
C GLY A 182 7.04 -3.88 7.46
N ALA A 183 6.24 -4.04 6.39
CA ALA A 183 4.88 -4.58 6.50
C ALA A 183 4.87 -6.03 6.99
N HIS A 184 5.83 -6.86 6.55
CA HIS A 184 5.98 -8.21 7.08
C HIS A 184 6.39 -8.20 8.55
N THR A 185 7.34 -7.35 8.93
CA THR A 185 7.75 -7.19 10.33
C THR A 185 6.57 -6.76 11.21
N ALA A 186 5.72 -5.84 10.74
CA ALA A 186 4.50 -5.47 11.45
C ALA A 186 3.57 -6.67 11.70
N ALA A 187 3.43 -7.57 10.71
CA ALA A 187 2.66 -8.80 10.86
C ALA A 187 3.23 -9.77 11.91
N THR A 188 4.55 -9.78 12.11
CA THR A 188 5.18 -10.56 13.19
C THR A 188 5.01 -9.92 14.56
N MET A 189 4.88 -8.58 14.62
CA MET A 189 4.75 -7.81 15.86
C MET A 189 3.30 -7.73 16.36
N ASP A 190 2.32 -7.69 15.44
CA ASP A 190 0.90 -7.58 15.78
C ASP A 190 0.05 -8.67 15.10
N SER A 191 -0.26 -9.71 15.85
CA SER A 191 -1.08 -10.84 15.39
C SER A 191 -2.57 -10.48 15.20
N THR A 192 -3.01 -9.27 15.54
CA THR A 192 -4.40 -8.83 15.35
C THR A 192 -4.64 -8.29 13.94
N LEU A 193 -3.60 -8.00 13.18
CA LEU A 193 -3.67 -7.62 11.78
C LEU A 193 -4.38 -8.71 10.96
N LYS A 194 -5.19 -8.30 10.00
CA LYS A 194 -5.95 -9.20 9.13
C LYS A 194 -5.16 -9.61 7.89
N ALA A 195 -4.21 -8.79 7.45
CA ALA A 195 -3.31 -9.10 6.35
C ALA A 195 -2.07 -8.19 6.35
N ALA A 196 -0.98 -8.68 5.74
CA ALA A 196 0.13 -7.88 5.28
C ALA A 196 0.28 -8.07 3.77
N ILE A 197 0.37 -6.96 3.02
CA ILE A 197 0.47 -6.96 1.56
C ILE A 197 1.83 -6.36 1.17
N LEU A 198 2.69 -7.18 0.60
CA LEU A 198 4.05 -6.82 0.21
C LEU A 198 4.09 -6.56 -1.30
N LEU A 199 4.30 -5.32 -1.68
CA LEU A 199 4.35 -4.90 -3.07
C LEU A 199 5.80 -4.89 -3.56
N ASN A 200 6.16 -5.84 -4.41
CA ASN A 200 7.51 -6.03 -4.94
C ASN A 200 8.60 -5.84 -3.86
N PRO A 201 8.51 -6.61 -2.75
CA PRO A 201 9.33 -6.35 -1.58
C PRO A 201 10.81 -6.62 -1.86
N ALA A 202 11.69 -5.78 -1.31
CA ALA A 202 13.13 -6.00 -1.31
C ALA A 202 13.48 -7.05 -0.25
N VAL A 203 13.03 -8.27 -0.44
CA VAL A 203 13.26 -9.39 0.46
C VAL A 203 14.15 -10.44 -0.20
N ALA A 204 15.05 -11.03 0.59
CA ALA A 204 15.82 -12.19 0.21
C ALA A 204 15.27 -13.42 0.92
N PHE A 205 14.97 -14.47 0.16
CA PHE A 205 14.61 -15.77 0.70
C PHE A 205 15.89 -16.55 1.00
N LEU A 206 16.44 -16.36 2.18
CA LEU A 206 17.67 -17.03 2.61
C LEU A 206 17.39 -17.86 3.85
N ASP A 207 18.16 -18.93 4.02
CA ASP A 207 18.15 -19.63 5.28
C ASP A 207 18.85 -18.78 6.38
N SER A 208 18.57 -19.09 7.64
CA SER A 208 19.11 -18.35 8.79
C SER A 208 20.64 -18.32 8.87
N LEU A 209 21.34 -19.23 8.16
CA LEU A 209 22.79 -19.30 8.10
C LEU A 209 23.37 -18.35 7.05
N ASN A 210 22.59 -18.02 6.01
CA ASN A 210 23.03 -17.23 4.87
C ASN A 210 22.42 -15.82 4.85
N CYS A 211 21.70 -15.41 5.89
CA CYS A 211 21.22 -14.05 6.07
C CYS A 211 22.22 -13.27 6.92
N PRO A 212 23.19 -12.56 6.32
CA PRO A 212 24.18 -11.83 7.08
C PRO A 212 23.51 -10.67 7.84
N PRO A 213 23.94 -10.38 9.08
CA PRO A 213 23.37 -9.30 9.87
C PRO A 213 23.61 -7.89 9.29
N GLU A 214 24.43 -7.79 8.25
CA GLU A 214 24.82 -6.52 7.60
C GLU A 214 24.21 -6.36 6.21
N THR A 215 23.19 -7.15 5.83
CA THR A 215 22.57 -7.00 4.50
C THR A 215 21.52 -5.91 4.51
N ASN A 216 21.51 -5.14 3.44
CA ASN A 216 20.45 -4.15 3.13
C ASN A 216 19.13 -4.80 2.68
N TYR A 217 19.00 -6.13 2.78
CA TYR A 217 17.81 -6.86 2.36
C TYR A 217 17.11 -7.47 3.57
N TYR A 218 15.80 -7.38 3.58
CA TYR A 218 14.99 -8.09 4.54
C TYR A 218 15.08 -9.59 4.27
N CYS A 219 15.67 -10.33 5.21
CA CYS A 219 15.78 -11.77 5.08
C CYS A 219 14.51 -12.45 5.58
N LEU A 220 13.79 -13.10 4.68
CA LEU A 220 12.64 -13.91 5.02
C LEU A 220 13.11 -15.30 5.46
N ILE A 221 13.32 -15.48 6.75
CA ILE A 221 13.75 -16.73 7.37
C ILE A 221 12.56 -17.44 8.04
N GLU A 222 12.71 -18.74 8.37
CA GLU A 222 11.63 -19.57 8.91
C GLU A 222 11.01 -18.97 10.18
N GLU A 223 11.82 -18.38 11.06
CA GLU A 223 11.38 -17.74 12.28
C GLU A 223 10.41 -16.56 12.02
N HIS A 224 10.61 -15.83 10.93
CA HIS A 224 9.74 -14.72 10.52
C HIS A 224 8.40 -15.19 9.94
N LEU A 225 8.29 -16.46 9.56
CA LEU A 225 7.05 -17.05 9.06
C LEU A 225 6.15 -17.61 10.18
N ASN A 226 6.65 -17.62 11.41
CA ASN A 226 5.93 -18.19 12.55
C ASN A 226 4.92 -17.21 13.15
N HIS A 227 3.95 -16.77 12.32
CA HIS A 227 2.82 -15.95 12.73
C HIS A 227 1.54 -16.37 11.96
N ASN A 228 0.38 -15.94 12.45
CA ASN A 228 -0.91 -16.30 11.87
C ASN A 228 -1.51 -15.22 10.94
N VAL A 229 -0.83 -14.10 10.75
CA VAL A 229 -1.32 -13.04 9.85
C VAL A 229 -1.10 -13.49 8.41
N PRO A 230 -2.16 -13.50 7.56
CA PRO A 230 -2.02 -13.81 6.15
C PRO A 230 -1.09 -12.80 5.45
N VAL A 231 -0.16 -13.30 4.66
CA VAL A 231 0.77 -12.48 3.87
C VAL A 231 0.51 -12.70 2.37
N LEU A 232 0.36 -11.61 1.65
CA LEU A 232 0.24 -11.60 0.19
C LEU A 232 1.46 -10.88 -0.38
N ILE A 233 2.22 -11.57 -1.23
CA ILE A 233 3.42 -11.04 -1.87
C ILE A 233 3.17 -10.87 -3.36
N PHE A 234 3.32 -9.65 -3.86
CA PHE A 234 3.33 -9.34 -5.29
C PHE A 234 4.77 -9.12 -5.72
N SER A 235 5.21 -9.87 -6.74
CA SER A 235 6.57 -9.76 -7.28
C SER A 235 6.48 -9.58 -8.79
N GLY A 236 7.19 -8.59 -9.33
CA GLY A 236 7.29 -8.38 -10.77
C GLY A 236 8.13 -9.48 -11.43
N THR A 237 7.70 -10.01 -12.57
CA THR A 237 8.41 -11.06 -13.31
C THR A 237 9.74 -10.58 -13.94
N LEU A 238 9.95 -9.28 -14.02
CA LEU A 238 11.18 -8.64 -14.53
C LEU A 238 12.04 -8.02 -13.40
N SER A 239 11.68 -8.24 -12.15
CA SER A 239 12.49 -7.80 -11.03
C SER A 239 13.82 -8.57 -11.04
N THR A 240 14.92 -7.86 -11.29
CA THR A 240 16.28 -8.41 -11.21
C THR A 240 16.85 -8.35 -9.78
N GLN A 241 16.03 -7.97 -8.81
CA GLN A 241 16.38 -8.00 -7.40
C GLN A 241 16.18 -9.43 -6.88
N VAL A 242 17.21 -10.23 -7.07
CA VAL A 242 17.38 -11.55 -6.46
C VAL A 242 18.52 -11.46 -5.47
#